data_c9e0e1830bd1f74bcc642b4b39b2f9c5
#
_entry.id   c9e0e1830bd1f74bcc642b4b39b2f9c5
#
_cell.length_a   1.000
_cell.length_b   1.000
_cell.length_c   1.000
_cell.angle_alpha   90.00
_cell.angle_beta   90.00
_cell.angle_gamma   90.00
#
_symmetry.space_group_name_H-M   'P 1'
#
loop_
_entity.id
_entity.type
_entity.pdbx_description
1 polymer ?
#
loop_
_entity_poly.entity_id
_entity_poly.type
_entity_poly.pdbx_seq_one_letter_code
_entity_poly.pdbx_strand_id
1 'polypeptide(L)'
;IVFSIFGYAEAKVATWFGDPTPRLAGRLTLSPMAHLDLIGTICIILVGFGWAKPMSINPSYFKDPRRDISLLAFAGPVAGLIAGFIFTFIYMLLGKLGLMESQGLAMVMQYIILYSIGLSIFCLIPFPPLPGFNIILPWLPTEWQMRYYQLGMLNLLFFIILINTPIISMVIRPLQQTIFKIYFAIIGLIL
;
A
#
# COMPACT_ATOMS: atom_id res chain seq x y z
N ILE A 1 -1.53 11.46 -0.90
CA ILE A 1 -0.90 11.02 -2.16
C ILE A 1 -0.73 9.51 -2.16
N VAL A 2 0.02 8.91 -1.22
CA VAL A 2 0.33 7.47 -1.24
C VAL A 2 -0.93 6.62 -1.21
N PHE A 3 -1.87 6.86 -0.28
CA PHE A 3 -3.15 6.13 -0.22
C PHE A 3 -4.00 6.28 -1.50
N SER A 4 -3.91 7.42 -2.17
CA SER A 4 -4.62 7.63 -3.43
C SER A 4 -4.05 6.78 -4.56
N ILE A 5 -2.72 6.66 -4.63
CA ILE A 5 -2.02 5.82 -5.61
C ILE A 5 -2.37 4.35 -5.39
N PHE A 6 -2.31 3.88 -4.13
CA PHE A 6 -2.68 2.51 -3.76
C PHE A 6 -4.13 2.20 -4.13
N GLY A 7 -5.09 3.00 -3.64
CA GLY A 7 -6.50 2.75 -3.87
C GLY A 7 -6.89 2.88 -5.35
N TYR A 8 -6.27 3.80 -6.11
CA TYR A 8 -6.46 3.88 -7.55
C TYR A 8 -5.96 2.62 -8.27
N ALA A 9 -4.77 2.13 -7.92
CA ALA A 9 -4.21 0.93 -8.53
C ALA A 9 -5.07 -0.31 -8.25
N GLU A 10 -5.51 -0.50 -7.02
CA GLU A 10 -6.44 -1.57 -6.64
C GLU A 10 -7.75 -1.47 -7.42
N ALA A 11 -8.37 -0.27 -7.47
CA ALA A 11 -9.60 -0.03 -8.22
C ALA A 11 -9.43 -0.34 -9.71
N LYS A 12 -8.28 0.04 -10.29
CA LYS A 12 -7.97 -0.19 -11.69
C LYS A 12 -7.80 -1.66 -12.03
N VAL A 13 -7.06 -2.39 -11.19
CA VAL A 13 -6.82 -3.83 -11.38
C VAL A 13 -8.11 -4.62 -11.18
N ALA A 14 -8.92 -4.33 -10.15
CA ALA A 14 -10.22 -4.97 -9.96
C ALA A 14 -11.14 -4.76 -11.17
N THR A 15 -11.15 -3.54 -11.72
CA THR A 15 -11.93 -3.24 -12.93
C THR A 15 -11.40 -3.99 -14.15
N TRP A 16 -10.09 -4.19 -14.30
CA TRP A 16 -9.51 -5.02 -15.37
C TRP A 16 -9.89 -6.49 -15.25
N PHE A 17 -10.06 -6.99 -14.02
CA PHE A 17 -10.54 -8.36 -13.78
C PHE A 17 -12.07 -8.50 -13.95
N GLY A 18 -12.76 -7.42 -14.30
CA GLY A 18 -14.18 -7.41 -14.65
C GLY A 18 -15.11 -6.91 -13.54
N ASP A 19 -14.60 -6.51 -12.38
CA ASP A 19 -15.43 -5.98 -11.29
C ASP A 19 -15.75 -4.49 -11.50
N PRO A 20 -17.03 -4.12 -11.77
CA PRO A 20 -17.42 -2.72 -11.95
C PRO A 20 -17.56 -1.98 -10.63
N THR A 21 -17.55 -2.67 -9.48
CA THR A 21 -17.86 -2.10 -8.15
C THR A 21 -16.96 -0.92 -7.79
N PRO A 22 -15.62 -0.97 -7.96
CA PRO A 22 -14.76 0.18 -7.65
C PRO A 22 -15.04 1.40 -8.52
N ARG A 23 -15.39 1.18 -9.80
CA ARG A 23 -15.77 2.25 -10.72
C ARG A 23 -17.07 2.92 -10.29
N LEU A 24 -18.10 2.14 -9.97
CA LEU A 24 -19.40 2.63 -9.49
C LEU A 24 -19.27 3.36 -8.16
N ALA A 25 -18.35 2.93 -7.30
CA ALA A 25 -18.02 3.59 -6.04
C ALA A 25 -17.15 4.85 -6.19
N GLY A 26 -16.85 5.31 -7.40
CA GLY A 26 -16.05 6.50 -7.66
C GLY A 26 -14.58 6.38 -7.24
N ARG A 27 -14.03 5.13 -7.22
CA ARG A 27 -12.67 4.87 -6.76
C ARG A 27 -11.60 4.99 -7.87
N LEU A 28 -12.00 5.11 -9.13
CA LEU A 28 -11.07 5.31 -10.27
C LEU A 28 -10.61 6.76 -10.38
N THR A 29 -10.07 7.31 -9.31
CA THR A 29 -9.55 8.67 -9.23
C THR A 29 -8.34 8.72 -8.32
N LEU A 30 -7.45 9.68 -8.54
CA LEU A 30 -6.33 9.98 -7.64
C LEU A 30 -6.71 11.01 -6.54
N SER A 31 -7.98 11.44 -6.49
CA SER A 31 -8.46 12.34 -5.43
C SER A 31 -8.32 11.68 -4.06
N PRO A 32 -7.62 12.30 -3.10
CA PRO A 32 -7.46 11.74 -1.75
C PRO A 32 -8.79 11.45 -1.06
N MET A 33 -9.79 12.30 -1.28
CA MET A 33 -11.11 12.18 -0.64
C MET A 33 -11.83 10.87 -0.99
N ALA A 34 -11.54 10.27 -2.14
CA ALA A 34 -12.10 8.98 -2.52
C ALA A 34 -11.50 7.81 -1.72
N HIS A 35 -10.29 7.96 -1.19
CA HIS A 35 -9.50 6.86 -0.60
C HIS A 35 -9.26 7.02 0.91
N LEU A 36 -9.45 8.22 1.46
CA LEU A 36 -9.29 8.48 2.88
C LEU A 36 -10.55 8.08 3.65
N ASP A 37 -10.33 7.39 4.76
CA ASP A 37 -11.35 7.17 5.80
C ASP A 37 -11.29 8.30 6.81
N LEU A 38 -12.44 8.84 7.20
CA LEU A 38 -12.49 9.97 8.13
C LEU A 38 -11.92 9.60 9.50
N ILE A 39 -12.35 8.45 10.04
CA ILE A 39 -11.90 7.98 11.35
C ILE A 39 -10.43 7.59 11.28
N GLY A 40 -10.02 6.83 10.25
CA GLY A 40 -8.63 6.47 10.02
C GLY A 40 -7.71 7.69 9.89
N THR A 41 -8.17 8.76 9.25
CA THR A 41 -7.42 10.02 9.13
C THR A 41 -7.28 10.74 10.48
N ILE A 42 -8.36 10.79 11.28
CA ILE A 42 -8.30 11.35 12.64
C ILE A 42 -7.34 10.54 13.51
N CYS A 43 -7.39 9.23 13.43
CA CYS A 43 -6.48 8.34 14.15
C CYS A 43 -5.01 8.59 13.78
N ILE A 44 -4.68 8.82 12.50
CA ILE A 44 -3.31 9.18 12.09
C ILE A 44 -2.82 10.42 12.83
N ILE A 45 -3.68 11.43 12.95
CA ILE A 45 -3.32 12.71 13.61
C ILE A 45 -3.15 12.53 15.13
N LEU A 46 -4.02 11.76 15.77
CA LEU A 46 -4.05 11.63 17.23
C LEU A 46 -3.07 10.58 17.78
N VAL A 47 -2.92 9.46 17.07
CA VAL A 47 -2.21 8.26 17.56
C VAL A 47 -1.03 7.89 16.67
N GLY A 48 -0.89 8.56 15.51
CA GLY A 48 0.16 8.25 14.52
C GLY A 48 -0.10 7.00 13.68
N PHE A 49 -1.24 6.35 13.84
CA PHE A 49 -1.68 5.19 13.07
C PHE A 49 -3.11 5.38 12.58
N GLY A 50 -3.39 4.91 11.36
CA GLY A 50 -4.72 4.93 10.79
C GLY A 50 -4.79 4.07 9.52
N TRP A 51 -5.94 4.10 8.86
CA TRP A 51 -6.20 3.28 7.69
C TRP A 51 -6.87 4.07 6.58
N ALA A 52 -6.74 3.57 5.35
CA ALA A 52 -7.47 4.06 4.20
C ALA A 52 -8.89 3.47 4.18
N LYS A 53 -9.80 4.13 3.48
CA LYS A 53 -11.15 3.62 3.27
C LYS A 53 -11.08 2.29 2.52
N PRO A 54 -11.65 1.19 3.07
CA PRO A 54 -11.58 -0.13 2.46
C PRO A 54 -12.08 -0.13 1.01
N MET A 55 -11.43 -0.92 0.15
CA MET A 55 -11.87 -1.11 -1.22
C MET A 55 -13.03 -2.11 -1.25
N SER A 56 -14.16 -1.69 -1.81
CA SER A 56 -15.27 -2.60 -2.07
C SER A 56 -15.01 -3.33 -3.37
N ILE A 57 -14.85 -4.64 -3.30
CA ILE A 57 -14.68 -5.55 -4.44
C ILE A 57 -15.74 -6.64 -4.39
N ASN A 58 -16.17 -7.12 -5.55
CA ASN A 58 -17.08 -8.25 -5.66
C ASN A 58 -16.42 -9.38 -6.47
N PRO A 59 -15.88 -10.40 -5.77
CA PRO A 59 -15.18 -11.51 -6.43
C PRO A 59 -16.03 -12.33 -7.41
N SER A 60 -17.35 -12.20 -7.38
CA SER A 60 -18.24 -12.91 -8.31
C SER A 60 -18.07 -12.47 -9.77
N TYR A 61 -17.46 -11.32 -10.01
CA TYR A 61 -17.14 -10.83 -11.34
C TYR A 61 -15.79 -11.35 -11.87
N PHE A 62 -14.96 -11.93 -11.02
CA PHE A 62 -13.65 -12.44 -11.40
C PHE A 62 -13.76 -13.76 -12.14
N LYS A 63 -12.96 -13.96 -13.18
CA LYS A 63 -12.90 -15.21 -13.94
C LYS A 63 -12.28 -16.33 -13.12
N ASP A 64 -11.25 -16.03 -12.37
CA ASP A 64 -10.60 -16.92 -11.40
C ASP A 64 -10.43 -16.17 -10.07
N PRO A 65 -11.43 -16.26 -9.17
CA PRO A 65 -11.40 -15.51 -7.92
C PRO A 65 -10.16 -15.75 -7.06
N ARG A 66 -9.61 -16.97 -7.05
CA ARG A 66 -8.41 -17.29 -6.26
C ARG A 66 -7.20 -16.54 -6.77
N ARG A 67 -6.94 -16.62 -8.05
CA ARG A 67 -5.84 -15.95 -8.71
C ARG A 67 -6.02 -14.43 -8.68
N ASP A 68 -7.20 -13.96 -9.04
CA ASP A 68 -7.47 -12.54 -9.25
C ASP A 68 -7.43 -11.76 -7.92
N ILE A 69 -7.91 -12.34 -6.81
CA ILE A 69 -7.76 -11.76 -5.46
C ILE A 69 -6.28 -11.67 -5.07
N SER A 70 -5.50 -12.74 -5.33
CA SER A 70 -4.07 -12.74 -5.03
C SER A 70 -3.32 -11.67 -5.82
N LEU A 71 -3.62 -11.53 -7.12
CA LEU A 71 -3.01 -10.50 -7.97
C LEU A 71 -3.45 -9.10 -7.58
N LEU A 72 -4.71 -8.92 -7.20
CA LEU A 72 -5.24 -7.65 -6.72
C LEU A 72 -4.52 -7.17 -5.45
N ALA A 73 -4.18 -8.09 -4.55
CA ALA A 73 -3.45 -7.76 -3.32
C ALA A 73 -2.05 -7.16 -3.58
N PHE A 74 -1.44 -7.43 -4.75
CA PHE A 74 -0.19 -6.79 -5.16
C PHE A 74 -0.37 -5.40 -5.76
N ALA A 75 -1.57 -5.04 -6.23
CA ALA A 75 -1.78 -3.84 -7.03
C ALA A 75 -1.35 -2.56 -6.30
N GLY A 76 -1.79 -2.37 -5.05
CA GLY A 76 -1.42 -1.23 -4.23
C GLY A 76 0.10 -1.19 -3.94
N PRO A 77 0.68 -2.26 -3.35
CA PRO A 77 2.12 -2.33 -3.09
C PRO A 77 3.01 -2.08 -4.30
N VAL A 78 2.71 -2.69 -5.45
CA VAL A 78 3.48 -2.49 -6.68
C VAL A 78 3.37 -1.04 -7.15
N ALA A 79 2.18 -0.46 -7.16
CA ALA A 79 1.99 0.94 -7.51
C ALA A 79 2.75 1.88 -6.57
N GLY A 80 2.78 1.57 -5.27
CA GLY A 80 3.55 2.32 -4.28
C GLY A 80 5.05 2.24 -4.50
N LEU A 81 5.59 1.08 -4.85
CA LEU A 81 7.01 0.93 -5.22
C LEU A 81 7.34 1.73 -6.48
N ILE A 82 6.50 1.64 -7.51
CA ILE A 82 6.69 2.42 -8.75
C ILE A 82 6.64 3.93 -8.43
N ALA A 83 5.67 4.37 -7.64
CA ALA A 83 5.59 5.77 -7.21
C ALA A 83 6.84 6.19 -6.42
N GLY A 84 7.29 5.36 -5.49
CA GLY A 84 8.53 5.61 -4.74
C GLY A 84 9.75 5.78 -5.65
N PHE A 85 9.86 4.96 -6.70
CA PHE A 85 10.92 5.10 -7.71
C PHE A 85 10.80 6.44 -8.49
N ILE A 86 9.61 6.76 -8.99
CA ILE A 86 9.36 8.00 -9.73
C ILE A 86 9.66 9.23 -8.87
N PHE A 87 9.18 9.27 -7.62
CA PHE A 87 9.43 10.40 -6.72
C PHE A 87 10.91 10.49 -6.33
N THR A 88 11.63 9.37 -6.20
CA THR A 88 13.08 9.37 -5.98
C THR A 88 13.80 9.93 -7.19
N PHE A 89 13.40 9.55 -8.42
CA PHE A 89 13.96 10.09 -9.65
C PHE A 89 13.77 11.62 -9.74
N ILE A 90 12.54 12.09 -9.50
CA ILE A 90 12.23 13.53 -9.50
C ILE A 90 13.05 14.26 -8.43
N TYR A 91 13.15 13.70 -7.23
CA TYR A 91 13.93 14.28 -6.12
C TYR A 91 15.41 14.46 -6.50
N MET A 92 16.04 13.41 -7.05
CA MET A 92 17.44 13.46 -7.48
C MET A 92 17.67 14.42 -8.66
N LEU A 93 16.74 14.42 -9.64
CA LEU A 93 16.80 15.33 -10.79
C LEU A 93 16.71 16.80 -10.36
N LEU A 94 15.74 17.14 -9.51
CA LEU A 94 15.59 18.50 -8.99
C LEU A 94 16.83 18.93 -8.17
N GLY A 95 17.41 18.02 -7.39
CA GLY A 95 18.66 18.28 -6.67
C GLY A 95 19.84 18.56 -7.61
N LYS A 96 19.99 17.77 -8.69
CA LYS A 96 21.03 17.97 -9.70
C LYS A 96 20.88 19.28 -10.47
N LEU A 97 19.66 19.72 -10.71
CA LEU A 97 19.36 20.99 -11.39
C LEU A 97 19.45 22.22 -10.46
N GLY A 98 19.76 22.04 -9.17
CA GLY A 98 19.80 23.15 -8.20
C GLY A 98 18.41 23.70 -7.85
N LEU A 99 17.33 23.01 -8.20
CA LEU A 99 15.94 23.46 -7.98
C LEU A 99 15.38 23.04 -6.61
N MET A 100 16.19 22.40 -5.75
CA MET A 100 15.77 21.92 -4.42
C MET A 100 16.15 22.92 -3.31
N GLU A 101 15.93 24.20 -3.54
CA GLU A 101 16.26 25.25 -2.57
C GLU A 101 15.35 25.27 -1.35
N SER A 102 14.09 24.86 -1.52
CA SER A 102 13.12 24.85 -0.41
C SER A 102 13.30 23.60 0.45
N GLN A 103 13.71 23.79 1.70
CA GLN A 103 13.80 22.73 2.71
C GLN A 103 12.46 22.02 2.92
N GLY A 104 11.34 22.77 2.86
CA GLY A 104 10.00 22.20 2.96
C GLY A 104 9.66 21.26 1.81
N LEU A 105 10.00 21.65 0.57
CA LEU A 105 9.79 20.78 -0.60
C LEU A 105 10.61 19.48 -0.48
N ALA A 106 11.88 19.60 -0.10
CA ALA A 106 12.76 18.45 0.11
C ALA A 106 12.17 17.47 1.15
N MET A 107 11.71 17.99 2.29
CA MET A 107 11.06 17.18 3.33
C MET A 107 9.81 16.46 2.81
N VAL A 108 8.91 17.16 2.12
CA VAL A 108 7.68 16.57 1.57
C VAL A 108 8.01 15.43 0.61
N MET A 109 8.96 15.63 -0.31
CA MET A 109 9.40 14.61 -1.25
C MET A 109 9.98 13.39 -0.53
N GLN A 110 10.84 13.59 0.45
CA GLN A 110 11.43 12.53 1.26
C GLN A 110 10.35 11.71 1.99
N TYR A 111 9.35 12.37 2.58
CA TYR A 111 8.23 11.65 3.22
C TYR A 111 7.39 10.87 2.22
N ILE A 112 7.10 11.43 1.05
CA ILE A 112 6.35 10.70 0.00
C ILE A 112 7.11 9.43 -0.39
N ILE A 113 8.42 9.52 -0.62
CA ILE A 113 9.27 8.38 -0.97
C ILE A 113 9.29 7.36 0.17
N LEU A 114 9.55 7.81 1.39
CA LEU A 114 9.62 6.99 2.58
C LEU A 114 8.32 6.19 2.80
N TYR A 115 7.17 6.87 2.75
CA TYR A 115 5.87 6.24 2.95
C TYR A 115 5.45 5.38 1.76
N SER A 116 5.81 5.74 0.52
CA SER A 116 5.51 4.89 -0.65
C SER A 116 6.18 3.53 -0.55
N ILE A 117 7.47 3.50 -0.21
CA ILE A 117 8.22 2.25 -0.07
C ILE A 117 7.80 1.51 1.22
N GLY A 118 7.73 2.22 2.34
CA GLY A 118 7.42 1.62 3.64
C GLY A 118 6.03 0.99 3.68
N LEU A 119 5.01 1.69 3.15
CA LEU A 119 3.64 1.17 3.07
C LEU A 119 3.55 -0.01 2.11
N SER A 120 4.29 0.01 0.99
CA SER A 120 4.33 -1.11 0.05
C SER A 120 4.87 -2.39 0.71
N ILE A 121 5.98 -2.29 1.43
CA ILE A 121 6.56 -3.42 2.17
C ILE A 121 5.59 -3.88 3.25
N PHE A 122 5.03 -2.95 4.01
CA PHE A 122 4.08 -3.23 5.07
C PHE A 122 2.85 -3.99 4.57
N CYS A 123 2.24 -3.51 3.47
CA CYS A 123 1.07 -4.15 2.86
C CYS A 123 1.38 -5.54 2.26
N LEU A 124 2.63 -5.85 1.95
CA LEU A 124 3.05 -7.18 1.46
C LEU A 124 3.29 -8.19 2.58
N ILE A 125 3.32 -7.78 3.85
CA ILE A 125 3.46 -8.72 4.97
C ILE A 125 2.26 -9.67 4.98
N PRO A 126 2.48 -11.00 4.93
CA PRO A 126 1.40 -11.98 4.87
C PRO A 126 0.78 -12.23 6.24
N PHE A 127 0.28 -11.17 6.87
CA PHE A 127 -0.35 -11.21 8.20
C PHE A 127 -1.73 -10.55 8.18
N PRO A 128 -2.77 -11.19 8.76
CA PRO A 128 -4.09 -10.56 8.86
C PRO A 128 -4.07 -9.27 9.71
N PRO A 129 -4.81 -8.23 9.37
CA PRO A 129 -5.71 -8.04 8.23
C PRO A 129 -5.06 -7.36 7.01
N LEU A 130 -3.73 -7.41 6.87
CA LEU A 130 -3.01 -6.74 5.79
C LEU A 130 -3.35 -7.31 4.40
N PRO A 131 -3.29 -6.49 3.34
CA PRO A 131 -3.53 -6.95 1.97
C PRO A 131 -2.64 -8.14 1.56
N GLY A 132 -1.39 -8.20 2.05
CA GLY A 132 -0.47 -9.30 1.81
C GLY A 132 -0.99 -10.68 2.23
N PHE A 133 -1.87 -10.74 3.22
CA PHE A 133 -2.51 -11.99 3.59
C PHE A 133 -3.48 -12.49 2.51
N ASN A 134 -4.11 -11.59 1.75
CA ASN A 134 -4.99 -11.95 0.64
C ASN A 134 -4.24 -12.58 -0.54
N ILE A 135 -2.91 -12.50 -0.57
CA ILE A 135 -2.09 -13.21 -1.57
C ILE A 135 -2.18 -14.72 -1.35
N ILE A 136 -2.15 -15.15 -0.09
CA ILE A 136 -2.09 -16.57 0.30
C ILE A 136 -3.46 -17.13 0.71
N LEU A 137 -4.34 -16.29 1.25
CA LEU A 137 -5.64 -16.71 1.78
C LEU A 137 -6.48 -17.57 0.81
N PRO A 138 -6.61 -17.23 -0.50
CA PRO A 138 -7.40 -18.02 -1.44
C PRO A 138 -6.83 -19.43 -1.72
N TRP A 139 -5.55 -19.64 -1.39
CA TRP A 139 -4.83 -20.91 -1.61
C TRP A 139 -4.80 -21.81 -0.37
N LEU A 140 -5.22 -21.27 0.78
CA LEU A 140 -5.30 -22.05 2.01
C LEU A 140 -6.48 -23.05 1.94
N PRO A 141 -6.41 -24.18 2.69
CA PRO A 141 -7.54 -25.05 2.89
C PRO A 141 -8.76 -24.31 3.43
N THR A 142 -9.95 -24.75 3.03
CA THR A 142 -11.23 -24.09 3.38
C THR A 142 -11.41 -23.91 4.89
N GLU A 143 -10.92 -24.87 5.68
CA GLU A 143 -10.97 -24.80 7.16
C GLU A 143 -10.20 -23.58 7.70
N TRP A 144 -9.02 -23.30 7.15
CA TRP A 144 -8.21 -22.14 7.55
C TRP A 144 -8.84 -20.82 7.11
N GLN A 145 -9.44 -20.80 5.90
CA GLN A 145 -10.19 -19.63 5.44
C GLN A 145 -11.38 -19.34 6.37
N MET A 146 -12.16 -20.38 6.73
CA MET A 146 -13.28 -20.24 7.67
C MET A 146 -12.82 -19.78 9.04
N ARG A 147 -11.75 -20.33 9.59
CA ARG A 147 -11.18 -19.88 10.88
C ARG A 147 -10.76 -18.40 10.82
N TYR A 148 -10.14 -17.98 9.74
CA TYR A 148 -9.78 -16.58 9.55
C TYR A 148 -10.99 -15.65 9.62
N TYR A 149 -12.06 -15.98 8.89
CA TYR A 149 -13.30 -15.19 8.93
C TYR A 149 -14.00 -15.24 10.29
N GLN A 150 -13.95 -16.37 10.99
CA GLN A 150 -14.52 -16.51 12.34
C GLN A 150 -13.79 -15.66 13.38
N LEU A 151 -12.47 -15.47 13.26
CA LEU A 151 -11.70 -14.63 14.16
C LEU A 151 -12.13 -13.15 14.08
N GLY A 152 -12.63 -12.69 12.94
CA GLY A 152 -13.21 -11.36 12.78
C GLY A 152 -12.39 -10.24 13.42
N MET A 153 -12.97 -9.60 14.46
CA MET A 153 -12.33 -8.51 15.18
C MET A 153 -11.04 -8.91 15.93
N LEU A 154 -10.85 -10.19 16.29
CA LEU A 154 -9.64 -10.65 16.94
C LEU A 154 -8.41 -10.52 16.03
N ASN A 155 -8.57 -10.66 14.72
CA ASN A 155 -7.48 -10.41 13.76
C ASN A 155 -6.96 -8.98 13.88
N LEU A 156 -7.86 -8.01 14.05
CA LEU A 156 -7.49 -6.60 14.24
C LEU A 156 -6.79 -6.40 15.58
N LEU A 157 -7.23 -7.05 16.65
CA LEU A 157 -6.60 -6.95 17.96
C LEU A 157 -5.16 -7.52 17.93
N PHE A 158 -4.96 -8.70 17.35
CA PHE A 158 -3.63 -9.28 17.15
C PHE A 158 -2.73 -8.37 16.33
N PHE A 159 -3.29 -7.77 15.30
CA PHE A 159 -2.56 -6.82 14.46
C PHE A 159 -2.13 -5.57 15.23
N ILE A 160 -3.01 -4.97 16.04
CA ILE A 160 -2.67 -3.81 16.88
C ILE A 160 -1.54 -4.15 17.86
N ILE A 161 -1.57 -5.34 18.45
CA ILE A 161 -0.49 -5.80 19.32
C ILE A 161 0.81 -5.91 18.50
N LEU A 162 0.77 -6.53 17.34
CA LEU A 162 1.94 -6.76 16.50
C LEU A 162 2.60 -5.45 16.03
N ILE A 163 1.84 -4.45 15.61
CA ILE A 163 2.42 -3.18 15.15
C ILE A 163 3.08 -2.38 16.27
N ASN A 164 2.67 -2.61 17.52
CA ASN A 164 3.31 -2.00 18.69
C ASN A 164 4.60 -2.72 19.13
N THR A 165 4.94 -3.83 18.47
CA THR A 165 6.22 -4.52 18.72
C THR A 165 7.31 -4.02 17.75
N PRO A 166 8.60 -4.16 18.11
CA PRO A 166 9.69 -3.82 17.20
C PRO A 166 9.81 -4.77 16.00
N ILE A 167 9.08 -5.89 15.98
CA ILE A 167 9.18 -6.94 14.95
C ILE A 167 8.92 -6.37 13.55
N ILE A 168 7.86 -5.57 13.40
CA ILE A 168 7.53 -4.96 12.09
C ILE A 168 8.64 -4.02 11.63
N SER A 169 9.16 -3.19 12.52
CA SER A 169 10.24 -2.26 12.18
C SER A 169 11.56 -2.99 11.86
N MET A 170 11.83 -4.13 12.49
CA MET A 170 12.99 -4.98 12.18
C MET A 170 12.93 -5.59 10.78
N VAL A 171 11.73 -5.82 10.24
CA VAL A 171 11.55 -6.33 8.88
C VAL A 171 11.50 -5.19 7.87
N ILE A 172 10.72 -4.14 8.14
CA ILE A 172 10.49 -3.06 7.18
C ILE A 172 11.77 -2.24 6.96
N ARG A 173 12.48 -1.85 8.02
CA ARG A 173 13.66 -0.97 7.90
C ARG A 173 14.75 -1.52 6.97
N PRO A 174 15.25 -2.76 7.11
CA PRO A 174 16.30 -3.27 6.22
C PRO A 174 15.84 -3.40 4.76
N LEU A 175 14.59 -3.85 4.54
CA LEU A 175 14.02 -3.94 3.19
C LEU A 175 13.88 -2.56 2.55
N GLN A 176 13.40 -1.58 3.29
CA GLN A 176 13.27 -0.21 2.84
C GLN A 176 14.63 0.40 2.48
N GLN A 177 15.65 0.22 3.32
CA GLN A 177 17.01 0.67 3.05
C GLN A 177 17.60 0.00 1.79
N THR A 178 17.32 -1.29 1.58
CA THR A 178 17.77 -2.02 0.40
C THR A 178 17.11 -1.46 -0.86
N ILE A 179 15.80 -1.22 -0.85
CA ILE A 179 15.08 -0.63 -1.97
C ILE A 179 15.60 0.78 -2.26
N PHE A 180 15.84 1.59 -1.24
CA PHE A 180 16.45 2.91 -1.41
C PHE A 180 17.79 2.82 -2.12
N LYS A 181 18.69 1.94 -1.65
CA LYS A 181 20.02 1.76 -2.29
C LYS A 181 19.87 1.37 -3.76
N ILE A 182 18.94 0.46 -4.08
CA ILE A 182 18.67 0.04 -5.45
C ILE A 182 18.18 1.23 -6.29
N TYR A 183 17.22 2.02 -5.79
CA TYR A 183 16.69 3.17 -6.51
C TYR A 183 17.79 4.21 -6.77
N PHE A 184 18.55 4.57 -5.75
CA PHE A 184 19.66 5.51 -5.89
C PHE A 184 20.74 5.00 -6.87
N ALA A 185 21.06 3.72 -6.84
CA ALA A 185 22.04 3.13 -7.76
C ALA A 185 21.54 3.20 -9.21
N ILE A 186 20.30 2.77 -9.47
CA ILE A 186 19.71 2.79 -10.82
C ILE A 186 19.60 4.22 -11.35
N ILE A 187 19.08 5.14 -10.53
CA ILE A 187 18.86 6.53 -10.93
C ILE A 187 20.19 7.25 -11.12
N GLY A 188 21.20 6.97 -10.27
CA GLY A 188 22.53 7.53 -10.40
C GLY A 188 23.29 7.08 -11.66
N LEU A 189 22.87 5.96 -12.28
CA LEU A 189 23.38 5.54 -13.59
C LEU A 189 22.70 6.25 -14.77
N ILE A 190 21.49 6.78 -14.53
CA ILE A 190 20.68 7.45 -15.57
C ILE A 190 20.94 8.96 -15.59
N LEU A 191 21.15 9.56 -14.41
CA LEU A 191 21.40 11.00 -14.24
C LEU A 191 22.87 11.34 -14.22
#